data_4d8a36fd70d72b484ac7e0c2f34578cb
#
_entry.id   4d8a36fd70d72b484ac7e0c2f34578cb
#
_cell.length_a   1.000
_cell.length_b   1.000
_cell.length_c   1.000
_cell.angle_alpha   90.00
_cell.angle_beta   90.00
_cell.angle_gamma   90.00
#
_symmetry.space_group_name_H-M   'P 1'
#
loop_
_entity.id
_entity.type
_entity.pdbx_description
1 polymer ?
#
loop_
_entity_poly.entity_id
_entity_poly.type
_entity_poly.pdbx_seq_one_letter_code
_entity_poly.pdbx_strand_id
1 'polypeptide(L)'
;MRSIFRSIVLISLVIAFSLTGLGAHRHRPVARVTGPRELARAIDALLTAPEAAQAHWGISVTTLDGRLVYEKNDAELFAPASNAKLFTTTTALALFGPKATIETRVIAAGAPDAQGTVRGDVTLVGAGDASMSGREYPYNGTTERPNPPLSALEGLADELQRRGVRRVEGNIVGDDTAFPWEPYGSGWGWDDLQWSFGAPVSALTVNDNVVYLAIMPGARPGDPATVAWNPDVAGSYYSVENSARTSTAGSQPSLGVDRAPGSKQVRIFGTLPAGEPSKHLALAIQDPAEFAALAFRQMLEARGIAVTGEAVAHHRESADTAIYEQSVLRPLVLPDSRDTAESIQIAPPLPAGAVVLASRTSVPMLEDLTVTNKVSQNLHAEILLRLLGQRFGTDGSIVEGARVVRAFMRRAGVQPQDFFFYDGSGLSPEDRVTPRAMTTLLRYAASQPWSEEFRGTLPIGGVDGSLSDRFTRAPLRDHVFAKTGTLDEVNALSGYVTERNGRTLVFSILCNGHLPEAKGIPRTIDAIVAAATGADSVR
;
A
#
# COMPACT_ATOMS: atom_id res chain seq x y z
N MET A 1 19.50 -21.81 -1.81
CA MET A 1 20.45 -20.69 -1.89
C MET A 1 20.60 -20.16 -3.32
N ARG A 2 19.51 -19.83 -4.01
CA ARG A 2 19.55 -19.25 -5.37
C ARG A 2 18.23 -18.51 -5.67
N SER A 3 17.85 -17.51 -4.87
CA SER A 3 16.65 -16.72 -5.19
C SER A 3 16.65 -15.25 -4.68
N ILE A 4 17.70 -14.73 -4.09
CA ILE A 4 17.67 -13.44 -3.37
C ILE A 4 18.10 -12.24 -4.21
N PHE A 5 18.28 -12.35 -5.53
CA PHE A 5 18.87 -11.26 -6.33
C PHE A 5 17.97 -10.77 -7.48
N ARG A 6 16.70 -10.42 -7.22
CA ARG A 6 15.89 -9.97 -8.37
C ARG A 6 14.95 -8.77 -8.18
N SER A 7 15.18 -7.91 -7.27
CA SER A 7 14.37 -6.68 -7.24
C SER A 7 15.22 -5.52 -6.81
N ILE A 8 15.78 -4.80 -7.71
CA ILE A 8 16.23 -3.40 -7.74
C ILE A 8 17.47 -3.29 -8.64
N VAL A 9 17.28 -3.12 -9.94
CA VAL A 9 18.23 -2.37 -10.77
C VAL A 9 17.46 -1.66 -11.89
N LEU A 10 17.10 -0.42 -11.69
CA LEU A 10 16.92 0.54 -12.77
C LEU A 10 18.21 1.37 -12.82
N ILE A 11 19.09 1.03 -13.72
CA ILE A 11 20.22 1.90 -14.09
C ILE A 11 20.09 2.21 -15.57
N SER A 12 19.89 3.50 -15.85
CA SER A 12 19.97 4.08 -17.18
C SER A 12 21.41 3.95 -17.71
N LEU A 13 21.61 3.18 -18.75
CA LEU A 13 22.86 3.19 -19.52
C LEU A 13 22.56 3.82 -20.88
N VAL A 14 23.00 5.07 -21.04
CA VAL A 14 23.08 5.75 -22.35
C VAL A 14 24.36 5.26 -23.02
N ILE A 15 24.23 4.44 -24.07
CA ILE A 15 25.33 4.16 -25.00
C ILE A 15 24.94 4.70 -26.37
N ALA A 16 25.68 5.71 -26.79
CA ALA A 16 25.65 6.23 -28.16
C ALA A 16 26.23 5.20 -29.13
N PHE A 17 25.47 4.78 -30.11
CA PHE A 17 25.99 4.09 -31.29
C PHE A 17 25.61 4.85 -32.56
N SER A 18 26.63 5.03 -33.37
CA SER A 18 26.68 5.82 -34.59
C SER A 18 25.75 5.29 -35.70
N LEU A 19 25.19 6.23 -36.43
CA LEU A 19 24.41 6.00 -37.66
C LEU A 19 25.24 5.35 -38.77
N THR A 20 24.77 4.25 -39.34
CA THR A 20 24.78 4.02 -40.78
C THR A 20 23.73 2.96 -41.14
N GLY A 21 22.84 3.28 -42.07
CA GLY A 21 21.92 2.30 -42.65
C GLY A 21 20.49 2.82 -42.79
N LEU A 22 20.23 3.72 -43.74
CA LEU A 22 18.88 4.05 -44.20
C LEU A 22 18.24 2.82 -44.89
N GLY A 23 17.41 2.09 -44.15
CA GLY A 23 16.39 1.21 -44.70
C GLY A 23 15.03 1.83 -44.41
N ALA A 24 14.39 2.39 -45.43
CA ALA A 24 13.03 2.92 -45.31
C ALA A 24 12.06 1.76 -45.07
N HIS A 25 11.82 1.42 -43.79
CA HIS A 25 10.70 0.57 -43.42
C HIS A 25 9.41 1.36 -43.60
N ARG A 26 8.69 1.05 -44.70
CA ARG A 26 7.30 1.49 -44.88
C ARG A 26 6.48 1.03 -43.69
N HIS A 27 6.08 1.98 -42.83
CA HIS A 27 5.08 1.74 -41.81
C HIS A 27 3.79 1.26 -42.50
N ARG A 28 3.47 -0.02 -42.34
CA ARG A 28 2.12 -0.50 -42.60
C ARG A 28 1.22 0.15 -41.54
N PRO A 29 0.15 0.85 -41.96
CA PRO A 29 -0.83 1.34 -41.01
C PRO A 29 -1.41 0.12 -40.26
N VAL A 30 -1.36 0.13 -38.95
CA VAL A 30 -2.01 -0.87 -38.11
C VAL A 30 -3.51 -0.76 -38.36
N ALA A 31 -4.13 -1.87 -38.79
CA ALA A 31 -5.55 -1.89 -39.09
C ALA A 31 -6.36 -1.47 -37.85
N ARG A 32 -7.25 -0.48 -38.00
CA ARG A 32 -8.21 -0.09 -36.97
C ARG A 32 -9.12 -1.29 -36.67
N VAL A 33 -9.12 -1.72 -35.39
CA VAL A 33 -10.06 -2.76 -34.94
C VAL A 33 -11.43 -2.10 -34.78
N THR A 34 -12.41 -2.49 -35.57
CA THR A 34 -13.70 -1.79 -35.70
C THR A 34 -14.93 -2.60 -35.29
N GLY A 35 -14.78 -3.84 -34.78
CA GLY A 35 -15.91 -4.65 -34.34
C GLY A 35 -15.55 -5.82 -33.44
N PRO A 36 -16.51 -6.47 -32.74
CA PRO A 36 -16.24 -7.50 -31.72
C PRO A 36 -15.33 -8.64 -32.21
N ARG A 37 -15.45 -9.10 -33.45
CA ARG A 37 -14.60 -10.17 -34.01
C ARG A 37 -13.18 -9.69 -34.31
N GLU A 38 -13.01 -8.45 -34.70
CA GLU A 38 -11.70 -7.85 -34.98
C GLU A 38 -10.96 -7.57 -33.68
N LEU A 39 -11.66 -7.06 -32.64
CA LEU A 39 -11.12 -6.90 -31.31
C LEU A 39 -10.66 -8.24 -30.73
N ALA A 40 -11.48 -9.29 -30.82
CA ALA A 40 -11.11 -10.61 -30.33
C ALA A 40 -9.84 -11.13 -31.02
N ARG A 41 -9.73 -11.01 -32.37
CA ARG A 41 -8.53 -11.39 -33.12
C ARG A 41 -7.30 -10.57 -32.69
N ALA A 42 -7.47 -9.27 -32.46
CA ALA A 42 -6.37 -8.41 -32.05
C ALA A 42 -5.86 -8.80 -30.66
N ILE A 43 -6.76 -9.04 -29.71
CA ILE A 43 -6.38 -9.50 -28.38
C ILE A 43 -5.76 -10.89 -28.42
N ASP A 44 -6.35 -11.86 -29.14
CA ASP A 44 -5.80 -13.20 -29.25
C ASP A 44 -4.38 -13.18 -29.86
N ALA A 45 -4.12 -12.31 -30.83
CA ALA A 45 -2.78 -12.14 -31.38
C ALA A 45 -1.77 -11.62 -30.34
N LEU A 46 -2.19 -10.71 -29.46
CA LEU A 46 -1.35 -10.24 -28.35
C LEU A 46 -1.04 -11.35 -27.35
N LEU A 47 -2.02 -12.19 -27.04
CA LEU A 47 -1.90 -13.29 -26.08
C LEU A 47 -1.08 -14.48 -26.62
N THR A 48 -0.87 -14.57 -27.94
CA THR A 48 0.00 -15.60 -28.55
C THR A 48 1.46 -15.19 -28.64
N ALA A 49 1.82 -13.96 -28.21
CA ALA A 49 3.22 -13.53 -28.14
C ALA A 49 4.00 -14.44 -27.16
N PRO A 50 5.29 -14.75 -27.41
CA PRO A 50 6.03 -15.75 -26.62
C PRO A 50 6.01 -15.53 -25.12
N GLU A 51 6.11 -14.28 -24.65
CA GLU A 51 6.08 -13.93 -23.22
C GLU A 51 4.67 -14.06 -22.60
N ALA A 52 3.62 -13.92 -23.41
CA ALA A 52 2.22 -13.93 -22.98
C ALA A 52 1.58 -15.32 -23.08
N ALA A 53 2.06 -16.17 -24.00
CA ALA A 53 1.40 -17.41 -24.40
C ALA A 53 1.38 -18.49 -23.30
N GLN A 54 2.30 -18.44 -22.34
CA GLN A 54 2.37 -19.41 -21.26
C GLN A 54 1.57 -18.96 -20.03
N ALA A 55 1.16 -17.69 -19.96
CA ALA A 55 0.44 -17.14 -18.84
C ALA A 55 -1.07 -17.44 -18.93
N HIS A 56 -1.72 -17.45 -17.77
CA HIS A 56 -3.17 -17.56 -17.65
C HIS A 56 -3.80 -16.17 -17.64
N TRP A 57 -4.71 -15.92 -18.59
CA TRP A 57 -5.32 -14.61 -18.81
C TRP A 57 -6.80 -14.60 -18.51
N GLY A 58 -7.22 -13.67 -17.65
CA GLY A 58 -8.62 -13.33 -17.39
C GLY A 58 -8.89 -11.89 -17.81
N ILE A 59 -9.88 -11.69 -18.68
CA ILE A 59 -10.19 -10.38 -19.25
C ILE A 59 -11.69 -10.17 -19.25
N SER A 60 -12.13 -8.99 -18.77
CA SER A 60 -13.50 -8.52 -18.92
C SER A 60 -13.49 -7.06 -19.33
N VAL A 61 -14.15 -6.72 -20.43
CA VAL A 61 -14.33 -5.34 -20.89
C VAL A 61 -15.80 -5.11 -21.15
N THR A 62 -16.38 -4.10 -20.48
CA THR A 62 -17.79 -3.75 -20.59
C THR A 62 -17.97 -2.25 -20.78
N THR A 63 -19.15 -1.85 -21.23
CA THR A 63 -19.60 -0.46 -21.10
C THR A 63 -20.10 -0.17 -19.67
N LEU A 64 -20.30 1.08 -19.30
CA LEU A 64 -20.84 1.46 -17.97
C LEU A 64 -22.24 0.86 -17.71
N ASP A 65 -23.07 0.73 -18.74
CA ASP A 65 -24.39 0.09 -18.66
C ASP A 65 -24.34 -1.45 -18.64
N GLY A 66 -23.13 -2.03 -18.72
CA GLY A 66 -22.90 -3.47 -18.58
C GLY A 66 -22.97 -4.27 -19.85
N ARG A 67 -23.07 -3.63 -21.02
CA ARG A 67 -22.97 -4.35 -22.30
C ARG A 67 -21.55 -4.87 -22.48
N LEU A 68 -21.45 -6.17 -22.72
CA LEU A 68 -20.18 -6.84 -22.96
C LEU A 68 -19.51 -6.32 -24.26
N VAL A 69 -18.23 -5.99 -24.18
CA VAL A 69 -17.37 -5.61 -25.31
C VAL A 69 -16.39 -6.74 -25.64
N TYR A 70 -15.74 -7.32 -24.63
CA TYR A 70 -14.85 -8.48 -24.77
C TYR A 70 -14.74 -9.24 -23.45
N GLU A 71 -14.65 -10.56 -23.55
CA GLU A 71 -14.37 -11.43 -22.40
C GLU A 71 -13.43 -12.56 -22.77
N LYS A 72 -12.62 -13.00 -21.80
CA LYS A 72 -11.83 -14.23 -21.84
C LYS A 72 -11.64 -14.71 -20.41
N ASN A 73 -12.05 -15.95 -20.13
CA ASN A 73 -11.96 -16.55 -18.79
C ASN A 73 -12.49 -15.61 -17.66
N ASP A 74 -13.48 -14.77 -17.98
CA ASP A 74 -13.94 -13.70 -17.11
C ASP A 74 -14.64 -14.19 -15.82
N ALA A 75 -15.02 -15.48 -15.81
CA ALA A 75 -15.62 -16.20 -14.69
C ALA A 75 -14.61 -17.07 -13.90
N GLU A 76 -13.35 -17.14 -14.32
CA GLU A 76 -12.31 -17.89 -13.63
C GLU A 76 -11.65 -17.05 -12.54
N LEU A 77 -11.12 -17.72 -11.51
CA LEU A 77 -10.50 -17.09 -10.35
C LEU A 77 -9.01 -16.85 -10.57
N PHE A 78 -8.58 -15.62 -10.34
CA PHE A 78 -7.19 -15.15 -10.45
C PHE A 78 -6.73 -14.53 -9.15
N ALA A 79 -5.44 -14.59 -8.87
CA ALA A 79 -4.82 -13.72 -7.88
C ALA A 79 -4.81 -12.29 -8.44
N PRO A 80 -5.39 -11.32 -7.71
CA PRO A 80 -5.55 -9.95 -8.20
C PRO A 80 -4.32 -9.08 -7.96
N ALA A 81 -3.39 -9.51 -7.10
CA ALA A 81 -2.39 -8.63 -6.52
C ALA A 81 -3.04 -7.34 -5.99
N SER A 82 -2.39 -6.19 -6.09
CA SER A 82 -2.92 -4.92 -5.58
C SER A 82 -4.23 -4.43 -6.21
N ASN A 83 -4.81 -5.13 -7.19
CA ASN A 83 -6.19 -4.84 -7.61
C ASN A 83 -7.22 -5.19 -6.51
N ALA A 84 -6.87 -6.04 -5.53
CA ALA A 84 -7.67 -6.26 -4.32
C ALA A 84 -8.00 -4.95 -3.59
N LYS A 85 -7.08 -3.96 -3.61
CA LYS A 85 -7.30 -2.64 -3.00
C LYS A 85 -8.55 -1.93 -3.52
N LEU A 86 -8.98 -2.19 -4.77
CA LEU A 86 -10.23 -1.61 -5.29
C LEU A 86 -11.45 -2.03 -4.47
N PHE A 87 -11.45 -3.25 -3.94
CA PHE A 87 -12.53 -3.75 -3.07
C PHE A 87 -12.50 -3.05 -1.71
N THR A 88 -11.32 -2.96 -1.10
CA THR A 88 -11.14 -2.32 0.21
C THR A 88 -11.43 -0.82 0.15
N THR A 89 -10.85 -0.11 -0.83
CA THR A 89 -10.98 1.36 -0.94
C THR A 89 -12.39 1.80 -1.35
N THR A 90 -13.04 1.05 -2.25
CA THR A 90 -14.44 1.32 -2.61
C THR A 90 -15.37 1.12 -1.42
N THR A 91 -15.16 0.04 -0.64
CA THR A 91 -15.95 -0.21 0.57
C THR A 91 -15.74 0.88 1.61
N ALA A 92 -14.48 1.29 1.84
CA ALA A 92 -14.15 2.35 2.79
C ALA A 92 -14.79 3.69 2.38
N LEU A 93 -14.66 4.08 1.11
CA LEU A 93 -15.28 5.32 0.60
C LEU A 93 -16.81 5.31 0.75
N ALA A 94 -17.45 4.18 0.42
CA ALA A 94 -18.89 4.04 0.48
C ALA A 94 -19.45 4.07 1.92
N LEU A 95 -18.72 3.52 2.90
CA LEU A 95 -19.22 3.33 4.27
C LEU A 95 -18.76 4.45 5.22
N PHE A 96 -17.54 4.98 5.06
CA PHE A 96 -17.03 6.08 5.87
C PHE A 96 -17.32 7.46 5.26
N GLY A 97 -17.39 7.53 3.94
CA GLY A 97 -17.45 8.80 3.20
C GLY A 97 -16.08 9.48 3.04
N PRO A 98 -15.99 10.45 2.10
CA PRO A 98 -14.72 11.09 1.75
C PRO A 98 -14.12 11.96 2.86
N LYS A 99 -14.94 12.46 3.79
CA LYS A 99 -14.57 13.42 4.84
C LYS A 99 -14.29 12.79 6.19
N ALA A 100 -14.40 11.46 6.33
CA ALA A 100 -14.13 10.79 7.59
C ALA A 100 -12.69 11.05 8.04
N THR A 101 -12.48 11.19 9.36
CA THR A 101 -11.16 11.42 9.96
C THR A 101 -10.93 10.46 11.12
N ILE A 102 -9.67 10.28 11.47
CA ILE A 102 -9.22 9.40 12.54
C ILE A 102 -8.45 10.23 13.55
N GLU A 103 -8.67 10.00 14.83
CA GLU A 103 -7.99 10.72 15.90
C GLU A 103 -7.01 9.81 16.64
N THR A 104 -5.74 10.23 16.73
CA THR A 104 -4.72 9.65 17.60
C THR A 104 -4.58 10.51 18.84
N ARG A 105 -4.52 9.91 20.03
CA ARG A 105 -4.51 10.62 21.32
C ARG A 105 -3.28 10.27 22.15
N VAL A 106 -2.81 11.25 22.90
CA VAL A 106 -1.91 11.05 24.04
C VAL A 106 -2.73 11.25 25.31
N ILE A 107 -2.81 10.22 26.13
CA ILE A 107 -3.62 10.23 27.35
C ILE A 107 -2.78 9.90 28.59
N ALA A 108 -3.29 10.29 29.75
CA ALA A 108 -2.78 9.87 31.05
C ALA A 108 -3.93 9.70 32.04
N ALA A 109 -3.68 9.04 33.17
CA ALA A 109 -4.67 8.83 34.22
C ALA A 109 -5.12 10.14 34.91
N GLY A 110 -4.35 11.23 34.78
CA GLY A 110 -4.67 12.54 35.32
C GLY A 110 -3.91 13.67 34.63
N ALA A 111 -4.34 14.90 34.88
CA ALA A 111 -3.63 16.10 34.44
C ALA A 111 -2.27 16.27 35.13
N PRO A 112 -1.30 16.98 34.52
CA PRO A 112 -0.06 17.37 35.20
C PRO A 112 -0.35 18.15 36.48
N ASP A 113 0.41 17.89 37.51
CA ASP A 113 0.33 18.65 38.76
C ASP A 113 0.93 20.08 38.60
N ALA A 114 0.92 20.88 39.68
CA ALA A 114 1.42 22.26 39.65
C ALA A 114 2.92 22.37 39.29
N GLN A 115 3.68 21.28 39.39
CA GLN A 115 5.10 21.18 39.03
C GLN A 115 5.28 20.66 37.61
N GLY A 116 4.19 20.31 36.93
CA GLY A 116 4.21 19.74 35.57
C GLY A 116 4.46 18.23 35.55
N THR A 117 4.22 17.53 36.65
CA THR A 117 4.43 16.08 36.74
C THR A 117 3.15 15.33 36.41
N VAL A 118 3.23 14.41 35.44
CA VAL A 118 2.22 13.40 35.17
C VAL A 118 2.57 12.15 35.97
N ARG A 119 1.66 11.72 36.86
CA ARG A 119 1.84 10.51 37.68
C ARG A 119 1.23 9.31 36.97
N GLY A 120 2.06 8.28 36.79
CA GLY A 120 1.70 7.09 35.98
C GLY A 120 2.07 7.23 34.51
N ASP A 121 1.58 6.29 33.72
CA ASP A 121 1.94 6.16 32.32
C ASP A 121 1.34 7.27 31.45
N VAL A 122 2.07 7.63 30.40
CA VAL A 122 1.58 8.42 29.28
C VAL A 122 1.42 7.50 28.07
N THR A 123 0.20 7.40 27.54
CA THR A 123 -0.16 6.44 26.51
C THR A 123 -0.46 7.15 25.18
N LEU A 124 0.24 6.74 24.12
CA LEU A 124 -0.10 7.02 22.72
C LEU A 124 -1.14 6.02 22.28
N VAL A 125 -2.39 6.45 22.06
CA VAL A 125 -3.49 5.57 21.65
C VAL A 125 -3.74 5.75 20.17
N GLY A 126 -3.44 4.70 19.39
CA GLY A 126 -3.70 4.62 17.97
C GLY A 126 -5.13 4.19 17.66
N ALA A 127 -5.66 4.69 16.56
CA ALA A 127 -6.98 4.32 16.04
C ALA A 127 -6.96 3.96 14.54
N GLY A 128 -5.78 3.74 13.95
CA GLY A 128 -5.61 3.42 12.54
C GLY A 128 -5.40 4.65 11.65
N ASP A 129 -4.77 5.72 12.15
CA ASP A 129 -4.37 6.87 11.34
C ASP A 129 -3.12 6.54 10.51
N ALA A 130 -3.30 6.14 9.25
CA ALA A 130 -2.21 5.87 8.33
C ALA A 130 -1.47 7.14 7.87
N SER A 131 -2.03 8.33 8.09
CA SER A 131 -1.42 9.60 7.68
C SER A 131 -0.33 10.11 8.64
N MET A 132 0.02 9.36 9.70
CA MET A 132 1.12 9.68 10.60
C MET A 132 2.49 9.36 9.97
N SER A 133 2.80 9.99 8.86
CA SER A 133 4.03 9.78 8.09
C SER A 133 4.61 11.10 7.59
N GLY A 134 5.80 11.05 6.98
CA GLY A 134 6.41 12.20 6.31
C GLY A 134 5.80 12.53 4.94
N ARG A 135 4.66 11.94 4.57
CA ARG A 135 3.99 12.22 3.30
C ARG A 135 3.40 13.62 3.26
N GLU A 136 3.35 14.20 2.07
CA GLU A 136 2.64 15.43 1.79
C GLU A 136 1.19 15.12 1.38
N TYR A 137 0.25 15.89 1.92
CA TYR A 137 -1.16 15.81 1.58
C TYR A 137 -1.69 17.22 1.22
N PRO A 138 -2.61 17.34 0.25
CA PRO A 138 -3.14 16.28 -0.64
C PRO A 138 -2.05 15.70 -1.55
N TYR A 139 -2.29 14.52 -2.13
CA TYR A 139 -1.38 13.88 -3.08
C TYR A 139 -1.07 14.82 -4.27
N ASN A 140 0.20 15.07 -4.52
CA ASN A 140 0.66 16.07 -5.50
C ASN A 140 1.29 15.46 -6.77
N GLY A 141 1.06 14.16 -7.01
CA GLY A 141 1.62 13.43 -8.16
C GLY A 141 2.96 12.76 -7.88
N THR A 142 3.56 12.96 -6.70
CA THR A 142 4.79 12.29 -6.29
C THR A 142 4.52 11.23 -5.21
N THR A 143 5.44 10.29 -5.06
CA THR A 143 5.43 9.32 -3.96
C THR A 143 6.34 9.75 -2.81
N GLU A 144 6.95 10.91 -2.93
CA GLU A 144 7.95 11.43 -2.02
C GLU A 144 7.35 11.72 -0.63
N ARG A 145 8.22 11.59 0.35
CA ARG A 145 7.96 11.94 1.76
C ARG A 145 8.90 13.07 2.14
N PRO A 146 8.57 14.34 1.76
CA PRO A 146 9.47 15.47 1.96
C PRO A 146 9.58 15.89 3.42
N ASN A 147 8.62 15.53 4.25
CA ASN A 147 8.60 15.88 5.66
C ASN A 147 9.41 14.89 6.50
N PRO A 148 9.89 15.28 7.70
CA PRO A 148 10.53 14.36 8.61
C PRO A 148 9.63 13.15 8.94
N PRO A 149 10.19 11.93 8.98
CA PRO A 149 9.40 10.69 9.15
C PRO A 149 8.47 10.67 10.36
N LEU A 150 8.86 11.34 11.44
CA LEU A 150 8.14 11.33 12.72
C LEU A 150 7.49 12.68 13.06
N SER A 151 7.28 13.57 12.09
CA SER A 151 6.71 14.92 12.29
C SER A 151 5.38 14.91 13.04
N ALA A 152 4.55 13.89 12.86
CA ALA A 152 3.29 13.74 13.58
C ALA A 152 3.50 13.51 15.08
N LEU A 153 4.47 12.69 15.48
CA LEU A 153 4.84 12.48 16.87
C LEU A 153 5.49 13.72 17.48
N GLU A 154 6.31 14.43 16.72
CA GLU A 154 6.90 15.72 17.13
C GLU A 154 5.82 16.72 17.56
N GLY A 155 4.76 16.86 16.74
CA GLY A 155 3.64 17.74 17.05
C GLY A 155 2.92 17.38 18.35
N LEU A 156 2.75 16.09 18.64
CA LEU A 156 2.17 15.61 19.89
C LEU A 156 3.09 15.89 21.10
N ALA A 157 4.41 15.70 20.94
CA ALA A 157 5.38 16.01 21.99
C ALA A 157 5.45 17.52 22.30
N ASP A 158 5.38 18.36 21.27
CA ASP A 158 5.30 19.82 21.41
C ASP A 158 4.04 20.24 22.19
N GLU A 159 2.93 19.54 22.00
CA GLU A 159 1.70 19.84 22.75
C GLU A 159 1.84 19.51 24.23
N LEU A 160 2.46 18.40 24.61
CA LEU A 160 2.74 18.09 26.01
C LEU A 160 3.63 19.16 26.66
N GLN A 161 4.68 19.60 25.95
CA GLN A 161 5.56 20.67 26.44
C GLN A 161 4.79 21.98 26.62
N ARG A 162 3.95 22.37 25.66
CA ARG A 162 3.10 23.58 25.75
C ARG A 162 2.09 23.54 26.89
N ARG A 163 1.62 22.34 27.27
CA ARG A 163 0.74 22.14 28.43
C ARG A 163 1.50 22.14 29.75
N GLY A 164 2.82 22.36 29.73
CA GLY A 164 3.64 22.48 30.92
C GLY A 164 4.06 21.14 31.50
N VAL A 165 3.95 20.02 30.79
CA VAL A 165 4.50 18.75 31.25
C VAL A 165 6.03 18.88 31.34
N ARG A 166 6.61 18.49 32.46
CA ARG A 166 8.06 18.52 32.75
C ARG A 166 8.60 17.16 33.17
N ARG A 167 7.72 16.27 33.61
CA ARG A 167 8.09 14.96 34.11
C ARG A 167 6.94 13.96 33.91
N VAL A 168 7.29 12.74 33.53
CA VAL A 168 6.41 11.58 33.54
C VAL A 168 6.96 10.57 34.54
N GLU A 169 6.18 10.26 35.59
CA GLU A 169 6.51 9.24 36.59
C GLU A 169 5.83 7.92 36.26
N GLY A 170 6.20 7.35 35.12
CA GLY A 170 5.67 6.12 34.53
C GLY A 170 6.29 5.83 33.19
N ASN A 171 5.69 4.91 32.46
CA ASN A 171 6.10 4.46 31.12
C ASN A 171 5.54 5.39 30.03
N ILE A 172 6.17 5.32 28.87
CA ILE A 172 5.55 5.74 27.61
C ILE A 172 5.00 4.48 26.94
N VAL A 173 3.69 4.42 26.76
CA VAL A 173 2.98 3.25 26.24
C VAL A 173 2.50 3.53 24.82
N GLY A 174 2.86 2.68 23.87
CA GLY A 174 2.23 2.64 22.55
C GLY A 174 1.05 1.67 22.59
N ASP A 175 -0.16 2.16 22.46
CA ASP A 175 -1.39 1.36 22.55
C ASP A 175 -2.02 1.23 21.15
N ASP A 176 -2.07 0.02 20.62
CA ASP A 176 -2.71 -0.32 19.35
C ASP A 176 -3.91 -1.25 19.52
N THR A 177 -4.46 -1.35 20.74
CA THR A 177 -5.55 -2.25 21.09
C THR A 177 -6.87 -1.99 20.34
N ALA A 178 -6.95 -0.91 19.56
CA ALA A 178 -8.08 -0.66 18.66
C ALA A 178 -8.29 -1.81 17.64
N PHE A 179 -7.20 -2.49 17.26
CA PHE A 179 -7.24 -3.72 16.48
C PHE A 179 -6.70 -4.90 17.30
N PRO A 180 -7.12 -6.15 17.02
CA PRO A 180 -6.38 -7.32 17.48
C PRO A 180 -4.97 -7.30 16.88
N TRP A 181 -3.99 -7.82 17.62
CA TRP A 181 -2.62 -7.94 17.14
C TRP A 181 -2.51 -9.07 16.10
N GLU A 182 -2.84 -8.71 14.86
CA GLU A 182 -2.74 -9.52 13.64
C GLU A 182 -1.86 -8.76 12.65
N PRO A 183 -0.53 -8.70 12.88
CA PRO A 183 0.34 -7.79 12.13
C PRO A 183 0.49 -8.12 10.66
N TYR A 184 0.18 -9.37 10.25
CA TYR A 184 0.38 -9.83 8.88
C TYR A 184 -0.86 -10.54 8.34
N GLY A 185 -1.12 -10.38 7.04
CA GLY A 185 -2.16 -11.11 6.33
C GLY A 185 -1.80 -12.58 6.13
N SER A 186 -2.82 -13.44 5.97
CA SER A 186 -2.60 -14.85 5.62
C SER A 186 -1.90 -15.00 4.27
N GLY A 187 -0.98 -15.94 4.17
CA GLY A 187 -0.25 -16.23 2.93
C GLY A 187 0.88 -15.26 2.58
N TRP A 188 1.15 -14.23 3.40
CA TRP A 188 2.31 -13.35 3.17
C TRP A 188 3.62 -14.12 3.24
N GLY A 189 4.52 -13.87 2.29
CA GLY A 189 5.85 -14.48 2.29
C GLY A 189 6.67 -14.03 3.49
N TRP A 190 7.30 -14.97 4.19
CA TRP A 190 8.13 -14.65 5.37
C TRP A 190 9.31 -13.73 5.02
N ASP A 191 9.79 -13.76 3.79
CA ASP A 191 10.85 -12.91 3.24
C ASP A 191 10.36 -11.52 2.82
N ASP A 192 9.05 -11.32 2.72
CA ASP A 192 8.44 -10.01 2.50
C ASP A 192 8.38 -9.16 3.78
N LEU A 193 8.29 -9.81 4.96
CA LEU A 193 7.97 -9.17 6.23
C LEU A 193 9.04 -8.17 6.72
N GLN A 194 10.25 -8.22 6.18
CA GLN A 194 11.30 -7.25 6.50
C GLN A 194 11.23 -5.97 5.66
N TRP A 195 10.46 -5.96 4.56
CA TRP A 195 10.42 -4.85 3.61
C TRP A 195 9.20 -3.95 3.81
N SER A 196 9.28 -2.74 3.29
CA SER A 196 8.23 -1.73 3.43
C SER A 196 6.85 -2.16 2.94
N PHE A 197 6.79 -3.02 1.93
CA PHE A 197 5.52 -3.51 1.38
C PHE A 197 4.89 -4.63 2.21
N GLY A 198 5.66 -5.30 3.08
CA GLY A 198 5.20 -6.28 4.05
C GLY A 198 5.23 -5.75 5.50
N ALA A 199 5.15 -4.44 5.68
CA ALA A 199 5.19 -3.82 7.01
C ALA A 199 4.01 -4.28 7.89
N PRO A 200 4.26 -4.57 9.20
CA PRO A 200 3.22 -5.05 10.11
C PRO A 200 2.14 -4.00 10.32
N VAL A 201 0.91 -4.46 10.41
CA VAL A 201 -0.27 -3.61 10.61
C VAL A 201 -0.47 -3.37 12.10
N SER A 202 -0.67 -2.11 12.46
CA SER A 202 -0.93 -1.67 13.84
C SER A 202 -1.94 -0.53 13.81
N ALA A 203 -2.77 -0.41 14.85
CA ALA A 203 -3.63 0.75 15.01
C ALA A 203 -2.84 2.02 15.36
N LEU A 204 -1.62 1.88 15.86
CA LEU A 204 -0.66 2.97 16.06
C LEU A 204 0.43 2.91 14.98
N THR A 205 0.26 3.69 13.94
CA THR A 205 1.14 3.72 12.77
C THR A 205 2.06 4.91 12.80
N VAL A 206 3.32 4.73 12.41
CA VAL A 206 4.29 5.82 12.24
C VAL A 206 5.11 5.61 10.98
N ASN A 207 5.23 6.64 10.14
CA ASN A 207 6.02 6.65 8.90
C ASN A 207 5.76 5.43 7.98
N ASP A 208 4.47 5.06 7.78
CA ASP A 208 4.05 3.85 7.09
C ASP A 208 4.68 2.56 7.68
N ASN A 209 4.99 2.56 8.97
CA ASN A 209 5.69 1.50 9.72
C ASN A 209 7.04 1.11 9.09
N VAL A 210 7.81 2.10 8.63
CA VAL A 210 9.07 1.93 7.89
C VAL A 210 10.16 2.82 8.48
N VAL A 211 11.38 2.28 8.51
CA VAL A 211 12.62 3.02 8.72
C VAL A 211 13.54 2.88 7.52
N TYR A 212 14.40 3.85 7.30
CA TYR A 212 15.34 3.83 6.18
C TYR A 212 16.74 3.52 6.70
N LEU A 213 17.40 2.56 6.03
CA LEU A 213 18.78 2.17 6.25
C LEU A 213 19.63 2.62 5.07
N ALA A 214 20.56 3.54 5.29
CA ALA A 214 21.58 3.90 4.32
C ALA A 214 22.84 3.08 4.58
N ILE A 215 23.39 2.43 3.55
CA ILE A 215 24.62 1.64 3.60
C ILE A 215 25.62 2.27 2.63
N MET A 216 26.78 2.69 3.15
CA MET A 216 27.79 3.43 2.42
C MET A 216 29.09 2.61 2.34
N PRO A 217 29.75 2.54 1.17
CA PRO A 217 31.06 1.94 1.08
C PRO A 217 32.10 2.78 1.84
N GLY A 218 33.16 2.13 2.33
CA GLY A 218 34.33 2.81 2.86
C GLY A 218 35.18 3.45 1.75
N ALA A 219 36.28 4.11 2.15
CA ALA A 219 37.11 4.84 1.22
C ALA A 219 37.94 3.93 0.29
N ARG A 220 38.32 2.74 0.73
CA ARG A 220 39.20 1.81 0.03
C ARG A 220 38.64 0.39 0.00
N PRO A 221 39.01 -0.40 -1.03
CA PRO A 221 38.71 -1.84 -1.03
C PRO A 221 39.21 -2.52 0.25
N GLY A 222 38.35 -3.36 0.86
CA GLY A 222 38.57 -4.02 2.13
C GLY A 222 38.02 -3.28 3.35
N ASP A 223 37.81 -1.97 3.28
CA ASP A 223 37.22 -1.20 4.37
C ASP A 223 35.78 -1.72 4.68
N PRO A 224 35.33 -1.72 5.95
CA PRO A 224 33.95 -2.02 6.28
C PRO A 224 33.00 -0.98 5.68
N ALA A 225 31.83 -1.42 5.27
CA ALA A 225 30.74 -0.50 4.97
C ALA A 225 30.24 0.16 6.26
N THR A 226 29.75 1.40 6.16
CA THR A 226 29.11 2.11 7.27
C THR A 226 27.60 2.19 7.08
N VAL A 227 26.86 2.38 8.17
CA VAL A 227 25.39 2.45 8.14
C VAL A 227 24.89 3.70 8.83
N ALA A 228 23.75 4.21 8.35
CA ALA A 228 23.02 5.29 8.99
C ALA A 228 21.52 5.00 8.92
N TRP A 229 20.80 5.40 9.96
CA TRP A 229 19.35 5.24 10.06
C TRP A 229 18.62 6.56 9.87
N ASN A 230 17.43 6.48 9.30
CA ASN A 230 16.48 7.59 9.26
C ASN A 230 15.07 7.05 9.57
N PRO A 231 14.42 7.47 10.66
CA PRO A 231 14.93 8.39 11.70
C PRO A 231 16.04 7.76 12.57
N ASP A 232 16.87 8.59 13.18
CA ASP A 232 18.05 8.17 13.98
C ASP A 232 17.65 7.24 15.14
N VAL A 233 16.45 7.38 15.71
CA VAL A 233 15.92 6.52 16.79
C VAL A 233 15.90 5.04 16.40
N ALA A 234 15.84 4.72 15.10
CA ALA A 234 15.94 3.33 14.64
C ALA A 234 17.26 2.67 15.03
N GLY A 235 18.35 3.44 15.20
CA GLY A 235 19.63 2.95 15.70
C GLY A 235 19.61 2.53 17.18
N SER A 236 18.64 3.02 17.96
CA SER A 236 18.39 2.55 19.34
C SER A 236 17.42 1.36 19.38
N TYR A 237 16.64 1.15 18.32
CA TYR A 237 15.65 0.08 18.22
C TYR A 237 16.22 -1.21 17.61
N TYR A 238 17.11 -1.07 16.60
CA TYR A 238 17.72 -2.19 15.92
C TYR A 238 19.20 -2.37 16.29
N SER A 239 19.63 -3.61 16.42
CA SER A 239 21.04 -3.97 16.41
C SER A 239 21.48 -4.33 14.99
N VAL A 240 22.73 -4.01 14.62
CA VAL A 240 23.26 -4.29 13.29
C VAL A 240 24.47 -5.21 13.36
N GLU A 241 24.38 -6.38 12.72
CA GLU A 241 25.52 -7.25 12.43
C GLU A 241 26.04 -6.95 11.02
N ASN A 242 27.13 -6.19 10.94
CA ASN A 242 27.65 -5.71 9.67
C ASN A 242 28.96 -6.40 9.29
N SER A 243 28.91 -7.28 8.28
CA SER A 243 30.07 -7.92 7.66
C SER A 243 30.34 -7.45 6.23
N ALA A 244 29.58 -6.45 5.74
CA ALA A 244 29.75 -5.90 4.39
C ALA A 244 31.09 -5.19 4.23
N ARG A 245 31.72 -5.35 3.07
CA ARG A 245 33.01 -4.77 2.74
C ARG A 245 32.94 -3.95 1.47
N THR A 246 33.82 -2.98 1.38
CA THR A 246 34.03 -2.19 0.17
C THR A 246 34.80 -3.03 -0.85
N SER A 247 34.32 -3.11 -2.07
CA SER A 247 34.99 -3.76 -3.19
C SER A 247 35.68 -2.73 -4.10
N THR A 248 36.41 -3.21 -5.10
CA THR A 248 37.08 -2.36 -6.08
C THR A 248 36.08 -1.49 -6.82
N ALA A 249 36.42 -0.22 -7.09
CA ALA A 249 35.59 0.69 -7.86
C ALA A 249 35.22 0.09 -9.23
N GLY A 250 33.97 0.24 -9.62
CA GLY A 250 33.42 -0.31 -10.87
C GLY A 250 33.11 -1.81 -10.86
N SER A 251 33.33 -2.53 -9.75
CA SER A 251 32.86 -3.91 -9.62
C SER A 251 31.34 -3.97 -9.44
N GLN A 252 30.74 -5.14 -9.70
CA GLN A 252 29.32 -5.31 -9.46
C GLN A 252 29.03 -5.39 -7.95
N PRO A 253 28.04 -4.66 -7.43
CA PRO A 253 27.64 -4.76 -6.03
C PRO A 253 27.01 -6.13 -5.74
N SER A 254 27.33 -6.68 -4.58
CA SER A 254 26.78 -7.95 -4.07
C SER A 254 26.37 -7.78 -2.61
N LEU A 255 25.48 -6.83 -2.34
CA LEU A 255 25.02 -6.49 -0.99
C LEU A 255 23.75 -7.26 -0.65
N GLY A 256 23.76 -7.92 0.51
CA GLY A 256 22.59 -8.54 1.12
C GLY A 256 22.24 -7.86 2.45
N VAL A 257 20.94 -7.75 2.71
CA VAL A 257 20.39 -7.34 4.00
C VAL A 257 19.31 -8.34 4.39
N ASP A 258 19.35 -8.81 5.62
CA ASP A 258 18.47 -9.86 6.13
C ASP A 258 18.07 -9.55 7.57
N ARG A 259 16.81 -9.84 7.89
CA ARG A 259 16.26 -9.80 9.25
C ARG A 259 15.27 -10.94 9.43
N ALA A 260 15.53 -11.83 10.38
CA ALA A 260 14.60 -12.91 10.69
C ALA A 260 13.26 -12.35 11.20
N PRO A 261 12.12 -12.99 10.88
CA PRO A 261 10.83 -12.63 11.45
C PRO A 261 10.87 -12.56 12.98
N GLY A 262 10.29 -11.51 13.57
CA GLY A 262 10.31 -11.27 15.01
C GLY A 262 11.63 -10.70 15.56
N SER A 263 12.68 -10.56 14.75
CA SER A 263 13.99 -10.09 15.19
C SER A 263 14.15 -8.58 15.04
N LYS A 264 14.91 -8.00 15.99
CA LYS A 264 15.45 -6.62 15.88
C LYS A 264 16.91 -6.60 15.43
N GLN A 265 17.50 -7.75 15.09
CA GLN A 265 18.85 -7.82 14.55
C GLN A 265 18.80 -7.75 13.02
N VAL A 266 19.43 -6.73 12.43
CA VAL A 266 19.60 -6.57 10.99
C VAL A 266 21.01 -7.04 10.61
N ARG A 267 21.11 -8.00 9.69
CA ARG A 267 22.37 -8.51 9.17
C ARG A 267 22.66 -7.88 7.82
N ILE A 268 23.89 -7.37 7.65
CA ILE A 268 24.36 -6.75 6.40
C ILE A 268 25.63 -7.47 5.98
N PHE A 269 25.66 -7.97 4.74
CA PHE A 269 26.76 -8.78 4.24
C PHE A 269 27.01 -8.55 2.75
N GLY A 270 28.17 -9.02 2.26
CA GLY A 270 28.55 -8.87 0.84
C GLY A 270 29.41 -7.66 0.56
N THR A 271 29.26 -7.05 -0.61
CA THR A 271 30.19 -5.98 -1.06
C THR A 271 29.49 -4.82 -1.74
N LEU A 272 30.05 -3.61 -1.54
CA LEU A 272 29.71 -2.37 -2.25
C LEU A 272 30.98 -1.80 -2.90
N PRO A 273 30.96 -1.39 -4.19
CA PRO A 273 32.13 -0.79 -4.82
C PRO A 273 32.52 0.56 -4.20
N ALA A 274 33.82 0.81 -4.10
CA ALA A 274 34.33 2.11 -3.68
C ALA A 274 33.86 3.23 -4.62
N GLY A 275 33.43 4.35 -4.05
CA GLY A 275 32.92 5.50 -4.80
C GLY A 275 31.47 5.39 -5.29
N GLU A 276 30.79 4.25 -5.09
CA GLU A 276 29.36 4.15 -5.36
C GLU A 276 28.54 4.98 -4.35
N PRO A 277 27.38 5.52 -4.78
CA PRO A 277 26.47 6.20 -3.86
C PRO A 277 25.93 5.23 -2.81
N SER A 278 25.46 5.77 -1.68
CA SER A 278 24.82 4.99 -0.63
C SER A 278 23.62 4.19 -1.18
N LYS A 279 23.47 2.95 -0.70
CA LYS A 279 22.26 2.16 -0.90
C LYS A 279 21.25 2.49 0.18
N HIS A 280 20.05 2.89 -0.23
CA HIS A 280 18.95 3.20 0.66
C HIS A 280 17.92 2.09 0.61
N LEU A 281 17.59 1.53 1.76
CA LEU A 281 16.62 0.45 1.92
C LEU A 281 15.53 0.90 2.89
N ALA A 282 14.29 0.54 2.56
CA ALA A 282 13.13 0.77 3.41
C ALA A 282 12.77 -0.53 4.13
N LEU A 283 13.07 -0.60 5.42
CA LEU A 283 12.81 -1.76 6.27
C LEU A 283 11.55 -1.56 7.10
N ALA A 284 10.73 -2.59 7.19
CA ALA A 284 9.56 -2.62 8.05
C ALA A 284 9.96 -2.51 9.53
N ILE A 285 9.25 -1.72 10.30
CA ILE A 285 9.37 -1.67 11.77
C ILE A 285 8.80 -2.98 12.32
N GLN A 286 9.55 -3.66 13.22
CA GLN A 286 9.13 -4.97 13.75
C GLN A 286 7.86 -4.87 14.60
N ASP A 287 7.78 -3.86 15.46
CA ASP A 287 6.64 -3.54 16.30
C ASP A 287 6.41 -2.03 16.27
N PRO A 288 5.39 -1.57 15.52
CA PRO A 288 5.14 -0.14 15.36
C PRO A 288 4.73 0.58 16.65
N ALA A 289 3.99 -0.08 17.53
CA ALA A 289 3.54 0.51 18.79
C ALA A 289 4.72 0.71 19.74
N GLU A 290 5.61 -0.29 19.86
CA GLU A 290 6.82 -0.17 20.66
C GLU A 290 7.77 0.90 20.10
N PHE A 291 7.96 0.92 18.77
CA PHE A 291 8.79 1.91 18.11
C PHE A 291 8.25 3.34 18.31
N ALA A 292 6.93 3.52 18.18
CA ALA A 292 6.29 4.81 18.44
C ALA A 292 6.50 5.28 19.88
N ALA A 293 6.35 4.39 20.86
CA ALA A 293 6.60 4.68 22.26
C ALA A 293 8.06 5.09 22.51
N LEU A 294 9.02 4.35 21.93
CA LEU A 294 10.46 4.66 22.05
C LEU A 294 10.78 6.02 21.43
N ALA A 295 10.30 6.26 20.21
CA ALA A 295 10.51 7.53 19.53
C ALA A 295 9.90 8.70 20.30
N PHE A 296 8.68 8.54 20.79
CA PHE A 296 7.99 9.57 21.55
C PHE A 296 8.70 9.87 22.88
N ARG A 297 9.18 8.85 23.58
CA ARG A 297 10.00 9.01 24.79
C ARG A 297 11.23 9.87 24.52
N GLN A 298 12.02 9.54 23.47
CA GLN A 298 13.20 10.31 23.10
C GLN A 298 12.87 11.76 22.74
N MET A 299 11.72 11.98 22.06
CA MET A 299 11.25 13.33 21.74
C MET A 299 10.87 14.15 22.98
N LEU A 300 10.27 13.52 23.98
CA LEU A 300 9.96 14.16 25.26
C LEU A 300 11.25 14.52 26.01
N GLU A 301 12.20 13.58 26.11
CA GLU A 301 13.50 13.80 26.75
C GLU A 301 14.30 14.93 26.06
N ALA A 302 14.29 14.99 24.72
CA ALA A 302 14.91 16.07 23.95
C ALA A 302 14.28 17.45 24.23
N ARG A 303 13.01 17.49 24.68
CA ARG A 303 12.30 18.71 25.08
C ARG A 303 12.46 19.04 26.59
N GLY A 304 13.31 18.30 27.30
CA GLY A 304 13.54 18.48 28.71
C GLY A 304 12.44 17.90 29.61
N ILE A 305 11.59 17.03 29.08
CA ILE A 305 10.58 16.29 29.87
C ILE A 305 11.21 14.98 30.33
N ALA A 306 11.47 14.86 31.65
CA ALA A 306 12.07 13.65 32.21
C ALA A 306 11.05 12.49 32.20
N VAL A 307 11.46 11.31 31.75
CA VAL A 307 10.66 10.09 31.79
C VAL A 307 11.35 9.06 32.69
N THR A 308 10.65 8.53 33.71
CA THR A 308 11.27 7.60 34.66
C THR A 308 11.09 6.13 34.29
N GLY A 309 10.09 5.81 33.49
CA GLY A 309 9.78 4.46 33.07
C GLY A 309 10.36 4.10 31.69
N GLU A 310 9.89 2.99 31.18
CA GLU A 310 10.31 2.41 29.89
C GLU A 310 9.39 2.82 28.73
N ALA A 311 9.80 2.57 27.49
CA ALA A 311 8.94 2.57 26.32
C ALA A 311 8.42 1.15 26.10
N VAL A 312 7.10 0.97 26.07
CA VAL A 312 6.46 -0.36 25.98
C VAL A 312 5.29 -0.33 25.00
N ALA A 313 4.98 -1.48 24.40
CA ALA A 313 3.78 -1.65 23.61
C ALA A 313 2.65 -2.27 24.44
N HIS A 314 1.42 -1.95 24.07
CA HIS A 314 0.21 -2.58 24.58
C HIS A 314 -0.65 -3.05 23.42
N HIS A 315 -0.68 -4.37 23.22
CA HIS A 315 -1.44 -5.04 22.18
C HIS A 315 -2.69 -5.70 22.76
N ARG A 316 -3.69 -5.90 21.92
CA ARG A 316 -4.85 -6.74 22.21
C ARG A 316 -4.71 -8.04 21.42
N GLU A 317 -4.36 -9.12 22.12
CA GLU A 317 -4.26 -10.43 21.49
C GLU A 317 -5.60 -10.88 20.90
N SER A 318 -5.55 -11.54 19.74
CA SER A 318 -6.73 -12.18 19.19
C SER A 318 -7.09 -13.41 20.03
N ALA A 319 -8.33 -13.46 20.51
CA ALA A 319 -8.89 -14.62 21.20
C ALA A 319 -9.74 -15.50 20.25
N ASP A 320 -9.88 -15.13 18.97
CA ASP A 320 -10.70 -15.85 18.02
C ASP A 320 -9.97 -17.12 17.54
N THR A 321 -10.58 -18.27 17.81
CA THR A 321 -10.13 -19.58 17.33
C THR A 321 -10.96 -20.08 16.15
N ALA A 322 -11.84 -19.26 15.59
CA ALA A 322 -12.70 -19.62 14.48
C ALA A 322 -11.90 -19.81 13.19
N ILE A 323 -12.37 -20.71 12.35
CA ILE A 323 -11.81 -20.92 11.02
C ILE A 323 -12.13 -19.70 10.15
N TYR A 324 -11.08 -19.07 9.60
CA TYR A 324 -11.17 -17.82 8.82
C TYR A 324 -12.27 -17.88 7.74
N GLU A 325 -12.23 -18.93 6.89
CA GLU A 325 -13.16 -19.08 5.77
C GLU A 325 -14.61 -19.18 6.23
N GLN A 326 -14.87 -19.85 7.35
CA GLN A 326 -16.20 -19.97 7.91
C GLN A 326 -16.68 -18.64 8.49
N SER A 327 -15.80 -17.90 9.13
CA SER A 327 -16.10 -16.60 9.76
C SER A 327 -16.41 -15.54 8.72
N VAL A 328 -15.61 -15.43 7.67
CA VAL A 328 -15.83 -14.49 6.55
C VAL A 328 -17.15 -14.72 5.84
N LEU A 329 -17.63 -15.95 5.80
CA LEU A 329 -18.90 -16.30 5.15
C LEU A 329 -20.14 -16.02 6.01
N ARG A 330 -19.98 -15.71 7.30
CA ARG A 330 -21.14 -15.39 8.17
C ARG A 330 -21.90 -14.15 7.64
N PRO A 331 -23.23 -14.18 7.60
CA PRO A 331 -24.03 -13.05 7.13
C PRO A 331 -23.75 -11.78 7.95
N LEU A 332 -23.71 -10.65 7.28
CA LEU A 332 -23.59 -9.32 7.87
C LEU A 332 -24.54 -8.37 7.15
N VAL A 333 -25.28 -7.60 7.94
CA VAL A 333 -26.15 -6.54 7.43
C VAL A 333 -25.41 -5.21 7.63
N LEU A 334 -25.09 -4.55 6.53
CA LEU A 334 -24.48 -3.23 6.56
C LEU A 334 -25.55 -2.14 6.66
N PRO A 335 -25.25 -1.00 7.31
CA PRO A 335 -26.15 0.14 7.32
C PRO A 335 -26.41 0.64 5.89
N ASP A 336 -27.55 1.28 5.67
CA ASP A 336 -27.81 1.96 4.40
C ASP A 336 -26.78 3.08 4.18
N SER A 337 -26.25 3.20 2.96
CA SER A 337 -25.22 4.19 2.59
C SER A 337 -25.73 5.64 2.55
N ARG A 338 -26.85 5.95 3.17
CA ARG A 338 -27.55 7.24 3.03
C ARG A 338 -26.93 8.40 3.78
N ASP A 339 -26.05 8.17 4.77
CA ASP A 339 -25.51 9.21 5.65
C ASP A 339 -24.02 9.54 5.44
N THR A 340 -23.47 9.27 4.25
CA THR A 340 -22.07 9.67 3.92
C THR A 340 -21.87 11.20 3.82
N ALA A 341 -22.94 11.98 4.00
CA ALA A 341 -22.86 13.44 4.03
C ALA A 341 -22.31 13.99 5.36
N GLU A 342 -22.45 13.23 6.47
CA GLU A 342 -21.89 13.62 7.77
C GLU A 342 -20.43 13.18 7.89
N SER A 343 -19.60 14.07 8.42
CA SER A 343 -18.22 13.76 8.73
C SER A 343 -18.16 12.82 9.92
N ILE A 344 -17.67 11.61 9.72
CA ILE A 344 -17.43 10.63 10.79
C ILE A 344 -16.03 10.88 11.36
N GLN A 345 -15.91 11.09 12.67
CA GLN A 345 -14.64 11.05 13.38
C GLN A 345 -14.49 9.70 14.08
N ILE A 346 -13.46 8.95 13.72
CA ILE A 346 -13.08 7.70 14.37
C ILE A 346 -12.09 8.07 15.47
N ALA A 347 -12.45 7.82 16.71
CA ALA A 347 -11.59 8.10 17.86
C ALA A 347 -11.55 6.88 18.77
N PRO A 348 -10.39 6.61 19.42
CA PRO A 348 -10.31 5.54 20.38
C PRO A 348 -11.16 5.87 21.60
N PRO A 349 -11.74 4.85 22.26
CA PRO A 349 -12.47 5.07 23.50
C PRO A 349 -11.54 5.68 24.56
N LEU A 350 -12.07 6.63 25.33
CA LEU A 350 -11.33 7.22 26.43
C LEU A 350 -11.61 6.41 27.71
N PRO A 351 -10.60 5.83 28.38
CA PRO A 351 -10.77 5.16 29.66
C PRO A 351 -11.34 6.10 30.71
N ALA A 352 -12.15 5.56 31.66
CA ALA A 352 -12.76 6.36 32.71
C ALA A 352 -11.69 7.09 33.54
N GLY A 353 -11.85 8.40 33.66
CA GLY A 353 -10.91 9.27 34.40
C GLY A 353 -9.65 9.68 33.63
N ALA A 354 -9.42 9.15 32.43
CA ALA A 354 -8.28 9.55 31.60
C ALA A 354 -8.43 10.99 31.09
N VAL A 355 -7.30 11.68 31.00
CA VAL A 355 -7.18 13.05 30.48
C VAL A 355 -6.42 13.01 29.16
N VAL A 356 -6.93 13.69 28.12
CA VAL A 356 -6.24 13.88 26.86
C VAL A 356 -5.20 14.98 27.01
N LEU A 357 -3.92 14.63 26.87
CA LEU A 357 -2.78 15.54 26.94
C LEU A 357 -2.43 16.14 25.57
N ALA A 358 -2.65 15.40 24.49
CA ALA A 358 -2.51 15.86 23.12
C ALA A 358 -3.39 15.03 22.20
N SER A 359 -3.73 15.58 21.05
CA SER A 359 -4.42 14.83 20.01
C SER A 359 -4.03 15.31 18.61
N ARG A 360 -4.17 14.39 17.64
CA ARG A 360 -3.99 14.65 16.23
C ARG A 360 -5.17 14.09 15.47
N THR A 361 -5.69 14.87 14.54
CA THR A 361 -6.69 14.41 13.56
C THR A 361 -5.98 14.10 12.24
N SER A 362 -6.31 12.96 11.64
CA SER A 362 -5.79 12.53 10.34
C SER A 362 -6.22 13.49 9.22
N VAL A 363 -5.61 13.31 8.05
CA VAL A 363 -6.20 13.82 6.80
C VAL A 363 -7.58 13.19 6.56
N PRO A 364 -8.45 13.82 5.73
CA PRO A 364 -9.71 13.20 5.32
C PRO A 364 -9.49 11.83 4.65
N MET A 365 -10.43 10.92 4.82
CA MET A 365 -10.39 9.56 4.25
C MET A 365 -10.07 9.56 2.75
N LEU A 366 -10.61 10.49 1.97
CA LEU A 366 -10.34 10.59 0.53
C LEU A 366 -8.86 10.76 0.21
N GLU A 367 -8.13 11.51 1.01
CA GLU A 367 -6.68 11.71 0.83
C GLU A 367 -5.90 10.42 1.10
N ASP A 368 -6.28 9.66 2.11
CA ASP A 368 -5.68 8.37 2.40
C ASP A 368 -5.99 7.33 1.31
N LEU A 369 -7.24 7.28 0.84
CA LEU A 369 -7.64 6.43 -0.29
C LEU A 369 -6.87 6.79 -1.56
N THR A 370 -6.60 8.08 -1.78
CA THR A 370 -5.82 8.55 -2.93
C THR A 370 -4.40 8.01 -2.86
N VAL A 371 -3.71 8.13 -1.73
CA VAL A 371 -2.39 7.53 -1.53
C VAL A 371 -2.46 6.02 -1.69
N THR A 372 -3.43 5.35 -1.07
CA THR A 372 -3.61 3.89 -1.14
C THR A 372 -3.67 3.40 -2.59
N ASN A 373 -4.42 4.08 -3.45
CA ASN A 373 -4.58 3.66 -4.85
C ASN A 373 -3.46 4.15 -5.77
N LYS A 374 -3.05 5.44 -5.67
CA LYS A 374 -2.04 6.06 -6.55
C LYS A 374 -0.68 5.40 -6.43
N VAL A 375 -0.20 5.20 -5.18
CA VAL A 375 1.12 4.61 -4.93
C VAL A 375 1.06 3.13 -4.55
N SER A 376 -0.15 2.57 -4.53
CA SER A 376 -0.37 1.14 -4.19
C SER A 376 0.08 0.76 -2.78
N GLN A 377 -0.19 1.63 -1.79
CA GLN A 377 0.28 1.44 -0.41
C GLN A 377 -0.45 0.26 0.27
N ASN A 378 0.32 -0.78 0.65
CA ASN A 378 -0.23 -1.99 1.25
C ASN A 378 -0.74 -1.74 2.67
N LEU A 379 0.10 -1.13 3.53
CA LEU A 379 -0.24 -0.88 4.93
C LEU A 379 -1.55 -0.08 5.06
N HIS A 380 -1.73 0.96 4.24
CA HIS A 380 -2.94 1.78 4.27
C HIS A 380 -4.19 0.95 3.94
N ALA A 381 -4.11 0.09 2.91
CA ALA A 381 -5.22 -0.81 2.57
C ALA A 381 -5.54 -1.81 3.70
N GLU A 382 -4.52 -2.30 4.39
CA GLU A 382 -4.66 -3.19 5.53
C GLU A 382 -5.30 -2.49 6.74
N ILE A 383 -4.90 -1.27 7.02
CA ILE A 383 -5.51 -0.44 8.07
C ILE A 383 -6.99 -0.16 7.73
N LEU A 384 -7.29 0.20 6.47
CA LEU A 384 -8.67 0.39 6.03
C LEU A 384 -9.53 -0.87 6.24
N LEU A 385 -8.97 -2.05 5.95
CA LEU A 385 -9.66 -3.32 6.20
C LEU A 385 -10.01 -3.48 7.69
N ARG A 386 -9.05 -3.21 8.60
CA ARG A 386 -9.29 -3.29 10.05
C ARG A 386 -10.29 -2.24 10.53
N LEU A 387 -10.21 -1.02 10.04
CA LEU A 387 -11.18 0.04 10.34
C LEU A 387 -12.60 -0.35 9.92
N LEU A 388 -12.75 -0.98 8.75
CA LEU A 388 -14.04 -1.51 8.30
C LEU A 388 -14.57 -2.58 9.26
N GLY A 389 -13.72 -3.52 9.67
CA GLY A 389 -14.06 -4.56 10.65
C GLY A 389 -14.44 -3.98 12.01
N GLN A 390 -13.66 -3.01 12.51
CA GLN A 390 -13.90 -2.34 13.78
C GLN A 390 -15.23 -1.58 13.80
N ARG A 391 -15.57 -0.87 12.72
CA ARG A 391 -16.72 0.04 12.70
C ARG A 391 -18.01 -0.63 12.29
N PHE A 392 -17.95 -1.59 11.38
CA PHE A 392 -19.13 -2.20 10.74
C PHE A 392 -19.22 -3.73 10.96
N GLY A 393 -18.17 -4.34 11.46
CA GLY A 393 -18.10 -5.71 11.96
C GLY A 393 -18.21 -5.75 13.48
N THR A 394 -17.54 -6.69 14.11
CA THR A 394 -17.53 -6.87 15.58
C THR A 394 -16.26 -6.33 16.22
N ASP A 395 -15.14 -6.33 15.48
CA ASP A 395 -13.83 -5.84 15.93
C ASP A 395 -12.94 -5.47 14.72
N GLY A 396 -11.72 -5.03 14.97
CA GLY A 396 -10.76 -4.63 13.94
C GLY A 396 -9.89 -5.77 13.42
N SER A 397 -10.34 -7.03 13.45
CA SER A 397 -9.61 -8.19 12.90
C SER A 397 -9.66 -8.23 11.37
N ILE A 398 -8.73 -8.99 10.77
CA ILE A 398 -8.70 -9.25 9.33
C ILE A 398 -10.03 -9.87 8.88
N VAL A 399 -10.50 -10.88 9.62
CA VAL A 399 -11.71 -11.62 9.27
C VAL A 399 -12.95 -10.75 9.28
N GLU A 400 -13.10 -9.86 10.25
CA GLU A 400 -14.25 -8.96 10.30
C GLU A 400 -14.19 -7.88 9.20
N GLY A 401 -12.99 -7.36 8.89
CA GLY A 401 -12.81 -6.47 7.75
C GLY A 401 -13.17 -7.14 6.42
N ALA A 402 -12.67 -8.35 6.18
CA ALA A 402 -12.99 -9.14 4.98
C ALA A 402 -14.49 -9.47 4.89
N ARG A 403 -15.15 -9.73 6.03
CA ARG A 403 -16.59 -9.96 6.12
C ARG A 403 -17.39 -8.71 5.74
N VAL A 404 -16.97 -7.53 6.19
CA VAL A 404 -17.57 -6.24 5.80
C VAL A 404 -17.42 -6.00 4.31
N VAL A 405 -16.22 -6.16 3.77
CA VAL A 405 -15.95 -6.05 2.33
C VAL A 405 -16.85 -7.03 1.56
N ARG A 406 -16.93 -8.29 2.00
CA ARG A 406 -17.78 -9.29 1.36
C ARG A 406 -19.26 -8.90 1.35
N ALA A 407 -19.77 -8.39 2.46
CA ALA A 407 -21.16 -7.93 2.55
C ALA A 407 -21.43 -6.74 1.60
N PHE A 408 -20.49 -5.81 1.52
CA PHE A 408 -20.58 -4.67 0.61
C PHE A 408 -20.52 -5.10 -0.87
N MET A 409 -19.62 -6.02 -1.24
CA MET A 409 -19.53 -6.54 -2.61
C MET A 409 -20.85 -7.19 -3.07
N ARG A 410 -21.50 -7.94 -2.19
CA ARG A 410 -22.82 -8.50 -2.48
C ARG A 410 -23.87 -7.41 -2.72
N ARG A 411 -23.84 -6.32 -1.95
CA ARG A 411 -24.67 -5.14 -2.16
C ARG A 411 -24.39 -4.49 -3.52
N ALA A 412 -23.12 -4.43 -3.93
CA ALA A 412 -22.69 -3.92 -5.23
C ALA A 412 -23.03 -4.84 -6.41
N GLY A 413 -23.66 -6.00 -6.17
CA GLY A 413 -24.08 -6.95 -7.19
C GLY A 413 -23.02 -7.96 -7.61
N VAL A 414 -21.87 -8.01 -6.93
CA VAL A 414 -20.83 -9.01 -7.17
C VAL A 414 -21.28 -10.37 -6.63
N GLN A 415 -21.14 -11.42 -7.46
CA GLN A 415 -21.57 -12.76 -7.06
C GLN A 415 -20.65 -13.32 -5.97
N PRO A 416 -21.19 -14.00 -4.93
CA PRO A 416 -20.41 -14.47 -3.78
C PRO A 416 -19.28 -15.46 -4.12
N GLN A 417 -19.39 -16.19 -5.21
CA GLN A 417 -18.39 -17.17 -5.68
C GLN A 417 -17.29 -16.55 -6.53
N ASP A 418 -17.39 -15.27 -6.87
CA ASP A 418 -16.49 -14.60 -7.79
C ASP A 418 -15.28 -13.95 -7.11
N PHE A 419 -15.22 -14.03 -5.77
CA PHE A 419 -14.08 -13.47 -5.01
C PHE A 419 -13.95 -14.08 -3.62
N PHE A 420 -12.72 -14.08 -3.13
CA PHE A 420 -12.38 -14.39 -1.74
C PHE A 420 -11.04 -13.71 -1.40
N PHE A 421 -10.99 -12.98 -0.30
CA PHE A 421 -9.81 -12.23 0.12
C PHE A 421 -9.37 -12.63 1.51
N TYR A 422 -8.06 -12.74 1.71
CA TYR A 422 -7.37 -13.01 2.96
C TYR A 422 -6.69 -11.77 3.54
N ASP A 423 -6.63 -10.69 2.76
CA ASP A 423 -6.09 -9.40 3.19
C ASP A 423 -6.82 -8.24 2.51
N GLY A 424 -6.40 -7.00 2.80
CA GLY A 424 -6.98 -5.79 2.20
C GLY A 424 -6.17 -5.22 1.05
N SER A 425 -4.92 -5.67 0.90
CA SER A 425 -3.95 -5.08 -0.02
C SER A 425 -3.71 -5.89 -1.29
N GLY A 426 -3.98 -7.19 -1.25
CA GLY A 426 -3.64 -8.12 -2.30
C GLY A 426 -2.16 -8.53 -2.28
N LEU A 427 -1.48 -8.42 -1.14
CA LEU A 427 -0.15 -9.00 -0.96
C LEU A 427 -0.27 -10.51 -0.80
N SER A 428 -1.38 -11.00 -0.27
CA SER A 428 -1.67 -12.42 -0.18
C SER A 428 -1.79 -13.04 -1.58
N PRO A 429 -0.94 -14.02 -1.94
CA PRO A 429 -1.10 -14.77 -3.18
C PRO A 429 -2.32 -15.71 -3.16
N GLU A 430 -2.98 -15.85 -2.01
CA GLU A 430 -4.18 -16.67 -1.83
C GLU A 430 -5.48 -15.95 -2.20
N ASP A 431 -5.45 -14.64 -2.33
CA ASP A 431 -6.60 -13.85 -2.80
C ASP A 431 -7.09 -14.31 -4.16
N ARG A 432 -8.40 -14.34 -4.34
CA ARG A 432 -9.03 -14.75 -5.61
C ARG A 432 -10.13 -13.80 -6.02
N VAL A 433 -10.14 -13.45 -7.32
CA VAL A 433 -11.20 -12.65 -7.92
C VAL A 433 -11.38 -13.02 -9.39
N THR A 434 -12.60 -12.91 -9.88
CA THR A 434 -12.88 -13.02 -11.32
C THR A 434 -12.82 -11.65 -12.00
N PRO A 435 -12.40 -11.54 -13.28
CA PRO A 435 -12.46 -10.28 -14.03
C PRO A 435 -13.85 -9.63 -14.04
N ARG A 436 -14.91 -10.43 -14.13
CA ARG A 436 -16.30 -9.92 -14.10
C ARG A 436 -16.70 -9.34 -12.73
N ALA A 437 -16.17 -9.87 -11.62
CA ALA A 437 -16.37 -9.28 -10.30
C ALA A 437 -15.81 -7.87 -10.22
N MET A 438 -14.60 -7.69 -10.75
CA MET A 438 -13.91 -6.42 -10.80
C MET A 438 -14.68 -5.38 -11.63
N THR A 439 -15.09 -5.75 -12.85
CA THR A 439 -15.87 -4.84 -13.70
C THR A 439 -17.25 -4.55 -13.12
N THR A 440 -17.87 -5.49 -12.40
CA THR A 440 -19.13 -5.25 -11.67
C THR A 440 -18.96 -4.22 -10.56
N LEU A 441 -17.89 -4.34 -9.75
CA LEU A 441 -17.58 -3.36 -8.70
C LEU A 441 -17.34 -1.97 -9.30
N LEU A 442 -16.51 -1.87 -10.34
CA LEU A 442 -16.18 -0.59 -10.97
C LEU A 442 -17.41 0.08 -11.59
N ARG A 443 -18.31 -0.68 -12.22
CA ARG A 443 -19.58 -0.17 -12.71
C ARG A 443 -20.48 0.33 -11.59
N TYR A 444 -20.55 -0.41 -10.48
CA TYR A 444 -21.26 0.05 -9.30
C TYR A 444 -20.70 1.37 -8.79
N ALA A 445 -19.37 1.47 -8.63
CA ALA A 445 -18.71 2.69 -8.19
C ALA A 445 -19.00 3.89 -9.11
N ALA A 446 -18.99 3.68 -10.43
CA ALA A 446 -19.32 4.71 -11.42
C ALA A 446 -20.78 5.20 -11.37
N SER A 447 -21.68 4.46 -10.73
CA SER A 447 -23.10 4.84 -10.57
C SER A 447 -23.39 5.55 -9.24
N GLN A 448 -22.39 5.71 -8.37
CA GLN A 448 -22.58 6.27 -7.03
C GLN A 448 -22.37 7.79 -7.01
N PRO A 449 -22.96 8.50 -6.02
CA PRO A 449 -22.74 9.94 -5.85
C PRO A 449 -21.28 10.36 -5.68
N TRP A 450 -20.43 9.47 -5.16
CA TRP A 450 -18.99 9.66 -4.94
C TRP A 450 -18.11 9.09 -6.08
N SER A 451 -18.68 8.89 -7.26
CA SER A 451 -17.98 8.28 -8.41
C SER A 451 -16.76 9.07 -8.87
N GLU A 452 -16.84 10.40 -8.88
CA GLU A 452 -15.74 11.26 -9.30
C GLU A 452 -14.60 11.26 -8.26
N GLU A 453 -14.95 11.30 -6.97
CA GLU A 453 -13.97 11.15 -5.88
C GLU A 453 -13.24 9.81 -6.00
N PHE A 454 -13.96 8.71 -6.19
CA PHE A 454 -13.35 7.38 -6.36
C PHE A 454 -12.44 7.33 -7.58
N ARG A 455 -12.93 7.81 -8.73
CA ARG A 455 -12.15 7.85 -9.97
C ARG A 455 -10.87 8.68 -9.79
N GLY A 456 -10.93 9.80 -9.06
CA GLY A 456 -9.80 10.66 -8.75
C GLY A 456 -8.71 9.98 -7.92
N THR A 457 -9.07 8.95 -7.12
CA THR A 457 -8.07 8.16 -6.36
C THR A 457 -7.23 7.23 -7.24
N LEU A 458 -7.69 6.89 -8.45
CA LEU A 458 -6.99 5.93 -9.31
C LEU A 458 -5.77 6.56 -10.00
N PRO A 459 -4.68 5.80 -10.21
CA PRO A 459 -3.58 6.21 -11.09
C PRO A 459 -4.08 6.62 -12.48
N ILE A 460 -3.48 7.66 -13.05
CA ILE A 460 -3.85 8.22 -14.35
C ILE A 460 -2.75 7.94 -15.38
N GLY A 461 -3.11 7.32 -16.49
CA GLY A 461 -2.19 6.96 -17.56
C GLY A 461 -1.39 8.14 -18.08
N GLY A 462 -0.06 8.04 -18.04
CA GLY A 462 0.89 9.06 -18.48
C GLY A 462 0.92 10.33 -17.65
N VAL A 463 0.28 10.32 -16.45
CA VAL A 463 0.15 11.52 -15.60
C VAL A 463 0.70 11.26 -14.20
N ASP A 464 0.15 10.30 -13.46
CA ASP A 464 0.49 10.11 -12.06
C ASP A 464 0.43 8.65 -11.56
N GLY A 465 0.84 8.48 -10.31
CA GLY A 465 0.81 7.21 -9.60
C GLY A 465 1.57 6.10 -10.33
N SER A 466 1.11 4.87 -10.18
CA SER A 466 1.74 3.70 -10.80
C SER A 466 1.54 3.59 -12.32
N LEU A 467 0.87 4.56 -12.94
CA LEU A 467 0.68 4.67 -14.39
C LEU A 467 1.40 5.87 -15.02
N SER A 468 2.22 6.61 -14.26
CA SER A 468 2.95 7.79 -14.77
C SER A 468 3.75 7.51 -16.05
N ASP A 469 4.36 6.32 -16.14
CA ASP A 469 5.21 5.89 -17.25
C ASP A 469 4.49 5.01 -18.29
N ARG A 470 3.19 4.76 -18.08
CA ARG A 470 2.34 3.93 -18.95
C ARG A 470 1.30 4.80 -19.63
N PHE A 471 0.87 4.44 -20.82
CA PHE A 471 -0.12 5.22 -21.62
C PHE A 471 0.29 6.68 -21.85
N THR A 472 1.59 6.93 -22.05
CA THR A 472 2.16 8.29 -22.12
C THR A 472 1.80 9.08 -23.38
N ARG A 473 1.11 8.46 -24.36
CA ARG A 473 0.76 9.06 -25.64
C ARG A 473 -0.75 9.11 -25.87
N ALA A 474 -1.20 10.13 -26.64
CA ALA A 474 -2.57 10.18 -27.11
C ALA A 474 -2.92 8.94 -27.95
N PRO A 475 -4.17 8.43 -27.89
CA PRO A 475 -5.31 9.01 -27.20
C PRO A 475 -5.50 8.53 -25.75
N LEU A 476 -4.59 7.74 -25.20
CA LEU A 476 -4.76 7.07 -23.90
C LEU A 476 -4.20 7.87 -22.74
N ARG A 477 -3.24 8.79 -23.01
CA ARG A 477 -2.73 9.69 -21.98
C ARG A 477 -3.89 10.48 -21.37
N ASP A 478 -3.94 10.54 -20.01
CA ASP A 478 -4.99 11.19 -19.20
C ASP A 478 -6.42 10.64 -19.38
N HIS A 479 -6.57 9.53 -20.12
CA HIS A 479 -7.85 8.89 -20.40
C HIS A 479 -7.99 7.48 -19.78
N VAL A 480 -6.93 6.96 -19.17
CA VAL A 480 -6.92 5.68 -18.44
C VAL A 480 -6.85 5.97 -16.95
N PHE A 481 -7.83 5.49 -16.18
CA PHE A 481 -7.89 5.60 -14.72
C PHE A 481 -7.95 4.20 -14.16
N ALA A 482 -6.82 3.65 -13.71
CA ALA A 482 -6.77 2.23 -13.38
C ALA A 482 -5.78 1.91 -12.27
N LYS A 483 -6.13 0.89 -11.48
CA LYS A 483 -5.27 0.31 -10.46
C LYS A 483 -4.40 -0.79 -11.07
N THR A 484 -3.11 -0.72 -10.80
CA THR A 484 -2.14 -1.77 -11.13
C THR A 484 -2.09 -2.84 -10.03
N GLY A 485 -1.69 -4.05 -10.38
CA GLY A 485 -1.35 -5.12 -9.44
C GLY A 485 -0.11 -5.86 -9.93
N THR A 486 0.80 -6.20 -9.02
CA THR A 486 2.01 -6.95 -9.32
C THR A 486 2.42 -7.80 -8.11
N LEU A 487 2.61 -9.10 -8.35
CA LEU A 487 3.39 -10.04 -7.55
C LEU A 487 4.39 -10.70 -8.51
N ASP A 488 5.23 -11.61 -8.03
CA ASP A 488 6.30 -12.20 -8.85
C ASP A 488 5.82 -12.77 -10.19
N GLU A 489 4.68 -13.48 -10.20
CA GLU A 489 4.11 -14.17 -11.37
C GLU A 489 2.70 -13.65 -11.71
N VAL A 490 2.35 -12.47 -11.21
CA VAL A 490 1.03 -11.86 -11.36
C VAL A 490 1.15 -10.42 -11.83
N ASN A 491 0.44 -10.08 -12.90
CA ASN A 491 0.20 -8.70 -13.29
C ASN A 491 -1.29 -8.44 -13.49
N ALA A 492 -1.75 -7.29 -13.05
CA ALA A 492 -3.15 -6.90 -13.15
C ALA A 492 -3.30 -5.42 -13.49
N LEU A 493 -4.39 -5.10 -14.19
CA LEU A 493 -4.83 -3.73 -14.43
C LEU A 493 -6.35 -3.69 -14.53
N SER A 494 -7.01 -2.89 -13.68
CA SER A 494 -8.47 -2.76 -13.71
C SER A 494 -8.89 -1.31 -13.47
N GLY A 495 -9.89 -0.84 -14.21
CA GLY A 495 -10.32 0.54 -14.13
C GLY A 495 -11.21 0.98 -15.29
N TYR A 496 -11.05 2.24 -15.65
CA TYR A 496 -11.81 2.93 -16.68
C TYR A 496 -10.90 3.43 -17.78
N VAL A 497 -11.41 3.41 -19.02
CA VAL A 497 -10.76 4.09 -20.13
C VAL A 497 -11.81 4.82 -20.97
N THR A 498 -11.52 6.08 -21.30
CA THR A 498 -12.40 6.88 -22.16
C THR A 498 -11.93 6.80 -23.61
N GLU A 499 -12.82 6.37 -24.49
CA GLU A 499 -12.58 6.34 -25.94
C GLU A 499 -12.62 7.74 -26.56
N ARG A 500 -12.08 7.89 -27.78
CA ARG A 500 -12.10 9.15 -28.52
C ARG A 500 -13.51 9.74 -28.76
N ASN A 501 -14.54 8.90 -28.78
CA ASN A 501 -15.93 9.32 -28.95
C ASN A 501 -16.60 9.76 -27.62
N GLY A 502 -15.85 9.79 -26.51
CA GLY A 502 -16.33 10.14 -25.19
C GLY A 502 -16.99 8.99 -24.41
N ARG A 503 -17.09 7.79 -25.00
CA ARG A 503 -17.63 6.62 -24.30
C ARG A 503 -16.60 6.08 -23.30
N THR A 504 -17.04 5.78 -22.09
CA THR A 504 -16.20 5.12 -21.08
C THR A 504 -16.42 3.62 -21.10
N LEU A 505 -15.33 2.87 -21.17
CA LEU A 505 -15.28 1.43 -20.95
C LEU A 505 -14.77 1.14 -19.55
N VAL A 506 -15.25 0.03 -18.99
CA VAL A 506 -14.79 -0.56 -17.73
C VAL A 506 -14.06 -1.84 -18.06
N PHE A 507 -12.86 -2.02 -17.51
CA PHE A 507 -12.07 -3.18 -17.84
C PHE A 507 -11.38 -3.79 -16.60
N SER A 508 -11.14 -5.10 -16.69
CA SER A 508 -10.26 -5.84 -15.79
C SER A 508 -9.44 -6.83 -16.62
N ILE A 509 -8.14 -6.78 -16.46
CA ILE A 509 -7.17 -7.66 -17.12
C ILE A 509 -6.29 -8.23 -16.02
N LEU A 510 -6.35 -9.55 -15.84
CA LEU A 510 -5.60 -10.30 -14.84
C LEU A 510 -4.74 -11.33 -15.58
N CYS A 511 -3.45 -11.37 -15.26
CA CYS A 511 -2.47 -12.27 -15.83
C CYS A 511 -1.74 -12.99 -14.71
N ASN A 512 -1.85 -14.30 -14.64
CA ASN A 512 -1.23 -15.14 -13.60
C ASN A 512 -0.32 -16.21 -14.23
N GLY A 513 0.67 -16.67 -13.46
CA GLY A 513 1.53 -17.78 -13.85
C GLY A 513 2.45 -17.49 -15.03
N HIS A 514 2.83 -16.24 -15.23
CA HIS A 514 3.91 -15.92 -16.19
C HIS A 514 5.28 -16.14 -15.56
N LEU A 515 6.29 -16.31 -16.39
CA LEU A 515 7.66 -16.43 -15.89
C LEU A 515 8.13 -15.11 -15.26
N PRO A 516 8.93 -15.13 -14.20
CA PRO A 516 9.48 -13.92 -13.56
C PRO A 516 10.29 -13.03 -14.53
N GLU A 517 10.85 -13.62 -15.59
CA GLU A 517 11.58 -12.92 -16.64
C GLU A 517 10.70 -12.23 -17.68
N ALA A 518 9.40 -12.54 -17.72
CA ALA A 518 8.46 -12.04 -18.72
C ALA A 518 8.12 -10.55 -18.51
N LYS A 519 9.10 -9.68 -18.76
CA LYS A 519 8.99 -8.21 -18.58
C LYS A 519 8.01 -7.53 -19.54
N GLY A 520 7.55 -8.25 -20.58
CA GLY A 520 6.61 -7.76 -21.58
C GLY A 520 5.15 -7.79 -21.15
N ILE A 521 4.78 -8.48 -20.07
CA ILE A 521 3.38 -8.63 -19.63
C ILE A 521 2.68 -7.28 -19.40
N PRO A 522 3.25 -6.29 -18.70
CA PRO A 522 2.61 -4.99 -18.57
C PRO A 522 2.33 -4.29 -19.91
N ARG A 523 3.23 -4.43 -20.89
CA ARG A 523 3.03 -3.88 -22.24
C ARG A 523 1.92 -4.61 -23.00
N THR A 524 1.80 -5.92 -22.82
CA THR A 524 0.69 -6.70 -23.38
C THR A 524 -0.65 -6.23 -22.81
N ILE A 525 -0.72 -5.99 -21.49
CA ILE A 525 -1.90 -5.42 -20.84
C ILE A 525 -2.24 -4.04 -21.43
N ASP A 526 -1.25 -3.16 -21.61
CA ASP A 526 -1.45 -1.83 -22.22
C ASP A 526 -1.97 -1.93 -23.65
N ALA A 527 -1.43 -2.86 -24.43
CA ALA A 527 -1.87 -3.10 -25.79
C ALA A 527 -3.31 -3.63 -25.87
N ILE A 528 -3.75 -4.45 -24.90
CA ILE A 528 -5.15 -4.91 -24.79
C ILE A 528 -6.08 -3.72 -24.52
N VAL A 529 -5.73 -2.82 -23.59
CA VAL A 529 -6.50 -1.60 -23.32
C VAL A 529 -6.58 -0.72 -24.59
N ALA A 530 -5.45 -0.54 -25.27
CA ALA A 530 -5.42 0.21 -26.54
C ALA A 530 -6.32 -0.42 -27.60
N ALA A 531 -6.26 -1.73 -27.79
CA ALA A 531 -7.11 -2.45 -28.74
C ALA A 531 -8.61 -2.28 -28.41
N ALA A 532 -8.97 -2.36 -27.11
CA ALA A 532 -10.35 -2.20 -26.66
C ALA A 532 -10.94 -0.83 -26.99
N THR A 533 -10.12 0.23 -27.03
CA THR A 533 -10.55 1.59 -27.38
C THR A 533 -10.46 1.91 -28.87
N GLY A 534 -10.00 0.96 -29.69
CA GLY A 534 -9.70 1.23 -31.10
C GLY A 534 -8.54 2.20 -31.30
N ALA A 535 -7.68 2.36 -30.30
CA ALA A 535 -6.43 3.11 -30.41
C ALA A 535 -5.36 2.25 -31.08
N ASP A 536 -4.48 2.88 -31.86
CA ASP A 536 -3.33 2.18 -32.41
C ASP A 536 -2.43 1.71 -31.26
N SER A 537 -1.99 0.46 -31.30
CA SER A 537 -1.06 -0.07 -30.29
C SER A 537 0.22 0.76 -30.31
N VAL A 538 0.53 1.37 -29.19
CA VAL A 538 1.78 2.12 -29.01
C VAL A 538 2.92 1.11 -28.95
N ARG A 539 3.81 1.13 -29.94
CA ARG A 539 5.12 0.46 -29.91
C ARG A 539 6.11 1.31 -29.12
#